data_9338bc4576efc082e6ac7e32fde81bfd
#
_entry.id   9338bc4576efc082e6ac7e32fde81bfd
#
_cell.length_a   1.000
_cell.length_b   1.000
_cell.length_c   1.000
_cell.angle_alpha   90.00
_cell.angle_beta   90.00
_cell.angle_gamma   90.00
#
_symmetry.space_group_name_H-M   'P 1'
#
loop_
_entity.id
_entity.type
_entity.pdbx_description
1 polymer ?
#
loop_
_entity_poly.entity_id
_entity_poly.type
_entity_poly.pdbx_seq_one_letter_code
_entity_poly.pdbx_strand_id
1 'polypeptide(L)'
;MNNNGRVSNYKITLEVKGPVFIGSGQTISKKDSIWVPGEKKVYVLDMMKVFDGLKKAGLLKAYEDYLLDPRQKNFSDFIQGNSTRLSVEKCKAWAAYSLTARNIAESGTSRSRGGGSDDILAFMKDPFGCPYIPGSSLKGALRTMIQGAEIIGDRSRFRGLTRSIEGEEFKSRIRYLSSQQDSISNTLFNRLGRNEKRPSDAVNDIFAGMRISDSAPLSTNDLVLCQKIDIDVDGEEHALPIRRECLKPGTKIQFSMEI
;
A
#
# COMPACT_ATOMS: atom_id res chain seq x y z
N MET A 1 -21.37 -6.53 40.01
CA MET A 1 -20.74 -5.22 39.78
C MET A 1 -21.16 -4.75 38.40
N ASN A 2 -22.10 -3.80 38.35
CA ASN A 2 -22.53 -3.21 37.06
C ASN A 2 -21.40 -2.34 36.53
N ASN A 3 -20.58 -2.89 35.66
CA ASN A 3 -19.66 -2.13 34.85
C ASN A 3 -20.50 -1.46 33.76
N ASN A 4 -21.03 -0.27 34.05
CA ASN A 4 -21.56 0.61 33.00
C ASN A 4 -20.42 0.84 32.01
N GLY A 5 -20.45 0.14 30.88
CA GLY A 5 -19.43 0.20 29.87
C GLY A 5 -19.27 1.63 29.37
N ARG A 6 -18.40 2.39 30.01
CA ARG A 6 -17.95 3.69 29.49
C ARG A 6 -17.08 3.42 28.30
N VAL A 7 -17.54 3.83 27.14
CA VAL A 7 -16.71 3.89 25.94
C VAL A 7 -15.62 4.93 26.19
N SER A 8 -14.38 4.51 26.08
CA SER A 8 -13.21 5.39 26.18
C SER A 8 -12.76 5.79 24.78
N ASN A 9 -12.58 7.09 24.57
CA ASN A 9 -12.14 7.66 23.30
C ASN A 9 -10.68 8.09 23.39
N TYR A 10 -9.89 7.68 22.41
CA TYR A 10 -8.47 7.96 22.31
C TYR A 10 -8.16 8.65 20.98
N LYS A 11 -7.25 9.64 21.01
CA LYS A 11 -6.58 10.15 19.82
C LYS A 11 -5.21 9.48 19.72
N ILE A 12 -4.96 8.82 18.60
CA ILE A 12 -3.69 8.13 18.33
C ILE A 12 -2.94 8.93 17.28
N THR A 13 -1.68 9.23 17.56
CA THR A 13 -0.76 9.78 16.57
C THR A 13 0.37 8.78 16.35
N LEU A 14 0.52 8.31 15.11
CA LEU A 14 1.62 7.46 14.70
C LEU A 14 2.63 8.31 13.90
N GLU A 15 3.90 8.03 14.07
CA GLU A 15 4.98 8.61 13.28
C GLU A 15 5.63 7.52 12.43
N VAL A 16 5.69 7.76 11.12
CA VAL A 16 6.31 6.86 10.15
C VAL A 16 7.82 6.85 10.37
N LYS A 17 8.42 5.70 10.67
CA LYS A 17 9.88 5.53 10.85
C LYS A 17 10.58 4.98 9.61
N GLY A 18 9.89 4.17 8.81
CA GLY A 18 10.32 3.65 7.52
C GLY A 18 9.21 3.81 6.48
N PRO A 19 9.47 3.60 5.18
CA PRO A 19 8.44 3.74 4.16
C PRO A 19 7.23 2.82 4.43
N VAL A 20 6.02 3.40 4.49
CA VAL A 20 4.77 2.65 4.71
C VAL A 20 3.97 2.63 3.42
N PHE A 21 3.51 1.45 3.01
CA PHE A 21 2.66 1.23 1.85
C PHE A 21 1.32 0.63 2.24
N ILE A 22 0.24 1.31 1.86
CA ILE A 22 -1.13 0.80 1.92
C ILE A 22 -1.69 0.83 0.51
N GLY A 23 -1.77 -0.33 -0.13
CA GLY A 23 -2.19 -0.43 -1.53
C GLY A 23 -3.68 -0.19 -1.72
N SER A 24 -4.04 0.60 -2.72
CA SER A 24 -5.42 0.81 -3.16
C SER A 24 -5.93 -0.28 -4.10
N GLY A 25 -5.05 -1.17 -4.56
CA GLY A 25 -5.33 -2.10 -5.66
C GLY A 25 -5.20 -1.47 -7.05
N GLN A 26 -4.95 -0.17 -7.14
CA GLN A 26 -4.76 0.55 -8.40
C GLN A 26 -3.28 0.66 -8.74
N THR A 27 -3.01 0.85 -10.05
CA THR A 27 -1.67 1.12 -10.58
C THR A 27 -1.67 2.43 -11.35
N ILE A 28 -0.55 3.13 -11.30
CA ILE A 28 -0.26 4.30 -12.12
C ILE A 28 0.64 3.82 -13.25
N SER A 29 0.16 3.87 -14.46
CA SER A 29 0.89 3.41 -15.63
C SER A 29 1.91 4.46 -16.09
N LYS A 30 2.84 4.04 -16.95
CA LYS A 30 3.75 4.97 -17.62
C LYS A 30 3.04 5.94 -18.57
N LYS A 31 1.79 5.64 -18.98
CA LYS A 31 0.97 6.55 -19.78
C LYS A 31 0.35 7.66 -18.93
N ASP A 32 0.22 7.41 -17.61
CA ASP A 32 -0.39 8.34 -16.65
C ASP A 32 0.66 9.11 -15.84
N SER A 33 1.94 9.00 -16.22
CA SER A 33 3.03 9.64 -15.46
C SER A 33 4.20 10.05 -16.35
N ILE A 34 4.99 11.01 -15.86
CA ILE A 34 6.22 11.48 -16.50
C ILE A 34 7.38 11.27 -15.52
N TRP A 35 8.37 10.46 -15.90
CA TRP A 35 9.63 10.34 -15.19
C TRP A 35 10.61 11.41 -15.65
N VAL A 36 11.16 12.18 -14.72
CA VAL A 36 12.18 13.21 -14.94
C VAL A 36 13.48 12.81 -14.23
N PRO A 37 14.43 12.15 -14.92
CA PRO A 37 15.64 11.60 -14.28
C PRO A 37 16.47 12.66 -13.56
N GLY A 38 16.66 13.83 -14.17
CA GLY A 38 17.45 14.94 -13.60
C GLY A 38 16.92 15.47 -12.27
N GLU A 39 15.63 15.31 -12.01
CA GLU A 39 14.99 15.70 -10.76
C GLU A 39 14.79 14.53 -9.80
N LYS A 40 15.00 13.31 -10.25
CA LYS A 40 14.64 12.07 -9.56
C LYS A 40 13.16 12.08 -9.11
N LYS A 41 12.26 12.53 -10.02
CA LYS A 41 10.83 12.65 -9.74
C LYS A 41 9.97 12.00 -10.80
N VAL A 42 8.85 11.45 -10.34
CA VAL A 42 7.71 11.08 -11.18
C VAL A 42 6.61 12.11 -10.98
N TYR A 43 6.08 12.63 -12.06
CA TYR A 43 4.91 13.50 -12.09
C TYR A 43 3.70 12.66 -12.48
N VAL A 44 2.75 12.48 -11.58
CA VAL A 44 1.50 11.75 -11.82
C VAL A 44 0.50 12.73 -12.44
N LEU A 45 -0.01 12.38 -13.60
CA LEU A 45 -0.82 13.28 -14.42
C LEU A 45 -2.27 13.35 -13.93
N ASP A 46 -2.83 14.55 -14.01
CA ASP A 46 -4.26 14.80 -13.92
C ASP A 46 -4.83 14.72 -15.34
N MET A 47 -5.61 13.68 -15.62
CA MET A 47 -6.10 13.42 -16.97
C MET A 47 -7.01 14.50 -17.51
N MET A 48 -7.71 15.26 -16.65
CA MET A 48 -8.50 16.42 -17.08
C MET A 48 -7.61 17.55 -17.57
N LYS A 49 -6.53 17.84 -16.83
CA LYS A 49 -5.54 18.84 -17.26
C LYS A 49 -4.79 18.40 -18.52
N VAL A 50 -4.48 17.12 -18.66
CA VAL A 50 -3.88 16.54 -19.86
C VAL A 50 -4.80 16.79 -21.05
N PHE A 51 -6.07 16.42 -20.94
CA PHE A 51 -7.06 16.61 -22.00
C PHE A 51 -7.18 18.08 -22.42
N ASP A 52 -7.34 19.00 -21.47
CA ASP A 52 -7.44 20.43 -21.72
C ASP A 52 -6.15 20.99 -22.36
N GLY A 53 -5.00 20.56 -21.88
CA GLY A 53 -3.71 20.96 -22.43
C GLY A 53 -3.51 20.49 -23.87
N LEU A 54 -3.85 19.24 -24.15
CA LEU A 54 -3.76 18.64 -25.50
C LEU A 54 -4.77 19.27 -26.46
N LYS A 55 -5.98 19.60 -25.99
CA LYS A 55 -6.99 20.33 -26.78
C LYS A 55 -6.46 21.69 -27.20
N LYS A 56 -5.88 22.45 -26.28
CA LYS A 56 -5.25 23.76 -26.59
C LYS A 56 -4.06 23.64 -27.55
N ALA A 57 -3.32 22.52 -27.48
CA ALA A 57 -2.20 22.24 -28.38
C ALA A 57 -2.64 21.68 -29.76
N GLY A 58 -3.93 21.36 -29.96
CA GLY A 58 -4.44 20.73 -31.18
C GLY A 58 -3.93 19.30 -31.37
N LEU A 59 -3.74 18.52 -30.27
CA LEU A 59 -3.13 17.20 -30.26
C LEU A 59 -4.07 16.09 -29.82
N LEU A 60 -5.39 16.35 -29.68
CA LEU A 60 -6.33 15.32 -29.18
C LEU A 60 -6.34 14.08 -30.07
N LYS A 61 -6.40 14.26 -31.39
CA LYS A 61 -6.39 13.12 -32.33
C LYS A 61 -5.10 12.29 -32.23
N ALA A 62 -3.95 12.97 -32.16
CA ALA A 62 -2.68 12.28 -31.98
C ALA A 62 -2.60 11.53 -30.64
N TYR A 63 -3.25 12.05 -29.60
CA TYR A 63 -3.34 11.39 -28.30
C TYR A 63 -4.27 10.17 -28.29
N GLU A 64 -5.40 10.23 -28.99
CA GLU A 64 -6.27 9.07 -29.22
C GLU A 64 -5.50 7.94 -29.91
N ASP A 65 -4.80 8.26 -31.01
CA ASP A 65 -3.99 7.30 -31.76
C ASP A 65 -2.87 6.70 -30.89
N TYR A 66 -2.22 7.53 -30.05
CA TYR A 66 -1.23 7.10 -29.07
C TYR A 66 -1.83 6.13 -28.04
N LEU A 67 -3.01 6.39 -27.49
CA LEU A 67 -3.64 5.51 -26.51
C LEU A 67 -4.01 4.14 -27.10
N LEU A 68 -4.40 4.11 -28.37
CA LEU A 68 -4.80 2.91 -29.09
C LEU A 68 -3.60 2.10 -29.62
N ASP A 69 -2.41 2.68 -29.76
CA ASP A 69 -1.22 1.97 -30.23
C ASP A 69 -0.55 1.18 -29.09
N PRO A 70 -0.57 -0.16 -29.09
CA PRO A 70 0.05 -0.99 -28.07
C PRO A 70 1.59 -0.89 -28.03
N ARG A 71 2.21 -0.32 -29.06
CA ARG A 71 3.67 -0.09 -29.10
C ARG A 71 4.08 1.12 -28.30
N GLN A 72 3.16 2.06 -28.09
CA GLN A 72 3.37 3.25 -27.28
C GLN A 72 3.25 2.89 -25.80
N LYS A 73 4.36 2.98 -25.06
CA LYS A 73 4.43 2.46 -23.69
C LYS A 73 4.43 3.54 -22.61
N ASN A 74 4.86 4.76 -22.92
CA ASN A 74 4.99 5.82 -21.94
C ASN A 74 4.64 7.20 -22.52
N PHE A 75 4.21 8.10 -21.64
CA PHE A 75 3.82 9.47 -22.04
C PHE A 75 5.01 10.32 -22.48
N SER A 76 6.23 10.00 -22.03
CA SER A 76 7.45 10.71 -22.47
C SER A 76 7.73 10.52 -23.96
N ASP A 77 7.46 9.33 -24.51
CA ASP A 77 7.60 9.08 -25.96
C ASP A 77 6.59 9.93 -26.74
N PHE A 78 5.36 10.07 -26.23
CA PHE A 78 4.36 10.95 -26.85
C PHE A 78 4.80 12.42 -26.84
N ILE A 79 5.38 12.91 -25.73
CA ILE A 79 5.94 14.27 -25.66
C ILE A 79 7.05 14.43 -26.70
N GLN A 80 7.97 13.48 -26.78
CA GLN A 80 9.09 13.51 -27.70
C GLN A 80 8.64 13.54 -29.17
N GLY A 81 7.65 12.71 -29.53
CA GLY A 81 7.05 12.68 -30.88
C GLY A 81 6.32 13.97 -31.28
N ASN A 82 5.95 14.79 -30.28
CA ASN A 82 5.25 16.05 -30.47
C ASN A 82 6.03 17.26 -29.94
N SER A 83 7.35 17.21 -29.97
CA SER A 83 8.27 18.18 -29.36
C SER A 83 8.15 19.61 -29.88
N THR A 84 7.58 19.82 -31.07
CA THR A 84 7.28 21.15 -31.61
C THR A 84 6.13 21.88 -30.86
N ARG A 85 5.25 21.14 -30.18
CA ARG A 85 4.08 21.66 -29.49
C ARG A 85 4.09 21.40 -27.98
N LEU A 86 4.77 20.31 -27.54
CA LEU A 86 4.88 19.87 -26.18
C LEU A 86 6.32 19.93 -25.70
N SER A 87 6.48 20.18 -24.40
CA SER A 87 7.72 19.99 -23.68
C SER A 87 7.44 19.35 -22.33
N VAL A 88 8.43 18.69 -21.75
CA VAL A 88 8.31 18.11 -20.40
C VAL A 88 7.87 19.17 -19.41
N GLU A 89 8.43 20.38 -19.47
CA GLU A 89 8.07 21.47 -18.56
C GLU A 89 6.58 21.89 -18.67
N LYS A 90 6.05 21.96 -19.90
CA LYS A 90 4.61 22.21 -20.07
C LYS A 90 3.75 21.11 -19.49
N CYS A 91 4.16 19.85 -19.72
CA CYS A 91 3.39 18.69 -19.26
C CYS A 91 3.48 18.49 -17.75
N LYS A 92 4.54 18.93 -17.07
CA LYS A 92 4.62 18.94 -15.60
C LYS A 92 3.50 19.77 -14.96
N ALA A 93 3.07 20.85 -15.61
CA ALA A 93 1.95 21.68 -15.12
C ALA A 93 0.61 20.91 -15.12
N TRP A 94 0.51 19.81 -15.84
CA TRP A 94 -0.67 18.93 -15.86
C TRP A 94 -0.63 17.86 -14.77
N ALA A 95 0.40 17.83 -13.93
CA ALA A 95 0.46 16.88 -12.83
C ALA A 95 -0.61 17.18 -11.77
N ALA A 96 -1.16 16.13 -11.19
CA ALA A 96 -1.93 16.18 -9.96
C ALA A 96 -0.99 16.34 -8.76
N TYR A 97 0.12 15.61 -8.77
CA TYR A 97 1.17 15.65 -7.75
C TYR A 97 2.48 15.04 -8.30
N SER A 98 3.54 15.12 -7.51
CA SER A 98 4.82 14.51 -7.86
C SER A 98 5.37 13.65 -6.72
N LEU A 99 6.13 12.61 -7.08
CA LEU A 99 6.77 11.68 -6.17
C LEU A 99 8.28 11.78 -6.31
N THR A 100 8.99 12.05 -5.23
CA THR A 100 10.46 11.96 -5.23
C THR A 100 10.87 10.49 -5.12
N ALA A 101 11.75 10.06 -6.02
CA ALA A 101 12.28 8.71 -5.98
C ALA A 101 13.34 8.58 -4.88
N ARG A 102 13.16 7.59 -3.99
CA ARG A 102 14.14 7.20 -2.97
C ARG A 102 14.61 5.78 -3.22
N ASN A 103 15.94 5.58 -3.19
CA ASN A 103 16.56 4.25 -3.32
C ASN A 103 16.07 3.45 -4.54
N ILE A 104 15.80 4.14 -5.63
CA ILE A 104 15.54 3.50 -6.91
C ILE A 104 16.89 3.34 -7.56
N ALA A 105 17.32 2.09 -7.78
CA ALA A 105 18.46 1.83 -8.61
C ALA A 105 18.24 2.54 -9.96
N GLU A 106 19.23 3.28 -10.44
CA GLU A 106 19.21 3.90 -11.77
C GLU A 106 19.18 2.78 -12.81
N SER A 107 18.05 2.13 -12.96
CA SER A 107 17.87 1.07 -13.94
C SER A 107 17.60 1.67 -15.33
N GLY A 108 18.62 2.40 -15.83
CA GLY A 108 18.74 2.64 -17.27
C GLY A 108 19.15 1.40 -18.04
N THR A 109 19.53 0.30 -17.39
CA THR A 109 20.15 -0.85 -18.05
C THR A 109 19.69 -2.22 -17.59
N SER A 110 18.76 -2.35 -16.64
CA SER A 110 18.20 -3.66 -16.36
C SER A 110 17.19 -4.02 -17.46
N ARG A 111 17.70 -4.66 -18.50
CA ARG A 111 16.91 -5.54 -19.37
C ARG A 111 16.37 -6.66 -18.46
N SER A 112 15.28 -6.37 -17.74
CA SER A 112 14.56 -7.42 -17.03
C SER A 112 14.08 -8.42 -18.05
N ARG A 113 14.67 -9.61 -18.06
CA ARG A 113 14.28 -10.77 -18.88
C ARG A 113 12.88 -11.32 -18.50
N GLY A 114 12.14 -10.63 -17.68
CA GLY A 114 10.75 -10.95 -17.37
C GLY A 114 9.91 -9.70 -17.55
N GLY A 115 8.83 -9.76 -18.31
CA GLY A 115 7.89 -8.68 -18.64
C GLY A 115 7.15 -8.09 -17.43
N GLY A 116 7.89 -7.67 -16.42
CA GLY A 116 7.35 -6.94 -15.26
C GLY A 116 6.94 -5.53 -15.68
N SER A 117 5.72 -5.16 -15.39
CA SER A 117 5.21 -3.81 -15.54
C SER A 117 6.03 -2.88 -14.64
N ASP A 118 6.60 -1.80 -15.22
CA ASP A 118 7.23 -0.71 -14.46
C ASP A 118 6.16 0.21 -13.84
N ASP A 119 4.93 -0.26 -13.69
CA ASP A 119 3.83 0.49 -13.12
C ASP A 119 4.03 0.70 -11.62
N ILE A 120 3.49 1.81 -11.14
CA ILE A 120 3.59 2.17 -9.74
C ILE A 120 2.33 1.70 -9.04
N LEU A 121 2.46 0.89 -7.99
CA LEU A 121 1.35 0.54 -7.13
C LEU A 121 0.93 1.77 -6.32
N ALA A 122 -0.31 2.20 -6.50
CA ALA A 122 -0.84 3.41 -5.90
C ALA A 122 -1.16 3.21 -4.41
N PHE A 123 -0.85 4.22 -3.61
CA PHE A 123 -1.28 4.31 -2.22
C PHE A 123 -2.80 4.54 -2.13
N MET A 124 -3.40 4.12 -1.02
CA MET A 124 -4.81 4.38 -0.73
C MET A 124 -5.08 5.88 -0.63
N LYS A 125 -6.04 6.37 -1.43
CA LYS A 125 -6.47 7.77 -1.46
C LYS A 125 -7.99 7.85 -1.36
N ASP A 126 -8.46 8.93 -0.77
CA ASP A 126 -9.88 9.26 -0.75
C ASP A 126 -10.35 9.80 -2.13
N PRO A 127 -11.66 10.06 -2.32
CA PRO A 127 -12.18 10.60 -3.57
C PRO A 127 -11.61 11.97 -3.97
N PHE A 128 -10.99 12.70 -3.03
CA PHE A 128 -10.32 13.97 -3.28
C PHE A 128 -8.84 13.83 -3.63
N GLY A 129 -8.33 12.59 -3.68
CA GLY A 129 -6.93 12.29 -3.97
C GLY A 129 -5.99 12.42 -2.77
N CYS A 130 -6.52 12.61 -1.56
CA CYS A 130 -5.71 12.70 -0.35
C CYS A 130 -5.35 11.29 0.16
N PRO A 131 -4.07 10.99 0.41
CA PRO A 131 -3.68 9.72 1.00
C PRO A 131 -4.26 9.56 2.41
N TYR A 132 -4.66 8.34 2.76
CA TYR A 132 -5.08 8.01 4.12
C TYR A 132 -4.79 6.55 4.44
N ILE A 133 -4.84 6.19 5.71
CA ILE A 133 -4.73 4.80 6.16
C ILE A 133 -6.10 4.35 6.69
N PRO A 134 -6.70 3.29 6.11
CA PRO A 134 -7.92 2.71 6.64
C PRO A 134 -7.74 2.24 8.08
N GLY A 135 -8.71 2.54 8.95
CA GLY A 135 -8.70 2.07 10.35
C GLY A 135 -8.64 0.56 10.47
N SER A 136 -9.23 -0.15 9.50
CA SER A 136 -9.14 -1.62 9.40
C SER A 136 -7.69 -2.11 9.22
N SER A 137 -6.85 -1.37 8.48
CA SER A 137 -5.43 -1.70 8.31
C SER A 137 -4.66 -1.56 9.62
N LEU A 138 -4.91 -0.46 10.37
CA LEU A 138 -4.29 -0.28 11.69
C LEU A 138 -4.80 -1.34 12.68
N LYS A 139 -6.11 -1.62 12.70
CA LYS A 139 -6.70 -2.66 13.55
C LYS A 139 -6.08 -4.03 13.27
N GLY A 140 -5.90 -4.40 11.99
CA GLY A 140 -5.23 -5.64 11.58
C GLY A 140 -3.78 -5.72 12.05
N ALA A 141 -3.02 -4.62 11.91
CA ALA A 141 -1.64 -4.54 12.39
C ALA A 141 -1.56 -4.71 13.93
N LEU A 142 -2.42 -4.02 14.68
CA LEU A 142 -2.50 -4.15 16.15
C LEU A 142 -2.83 -5.59 16.56
N ARG A 143 -3.78 -6.23 15.88
CA ARG A 143 -4.13 -7.65 16.13
C ARG A 143 -2.91 -8.56 15.96
N THR A 144 -2.16 -8.40 14.87
CA THR A 144 -0.96 -9.19 14.59
C THR A 144 0.13 -8.95 15.64
N MET A 145 0.34 -7.70 16.05
CA MET A 145 1.32 -7.34 17.08
C MET A 145 0.97 -7.96 18.43
N ILE A 146 -0.30 -7.87 18.85
CA ILE A 146 -0.79 -8.46 20.13
C ILE A 146 -0.66 -9.98 20.06
N GLN A 147 -1.04 -10.61 18.94
CA GLN A 147 -0.85 -12.05 18.75
C GLN A 147 0.61 -12.46 18.94
N GLY A 148 1.54 -11.74 18.31
CA GLY A 148 2.98 -11.98 18.45
C GLY A 148 3.46 -11.81 19.90
N ALA A 149 3.03 -10.76 20.58
CA ALA A 149 3.39 -10.48 21.97
C ALA A 149 2.88 -11.58 22.93
N GLU A 150 1.64 -12.04 22.78
CA GLU A 150 1.04 -13.12 23.58
C GLU A 150 1.78 -14.46 23.38
N ILE A 151 2.15 -14.81 22.12
CA ILE A 151 2.89 -16.02 21.83
C ILE A 151 4.30 -15.98 22.43
N ILE A 152 4.97 -14.84 22.35
CA ILE A 152 6.32 -14.67 22.90
C ILE A 152 6.28 -14.68 24.43
N GLY A 153 5.25 -14.05 25.03
CA GLY A 153 5.08 -13.94 26.46
C GLY A 153 4.78 -15.29 27.16
N ASP A 154 4.01 -16.16 26.51
CA ASP A 154 3.70 -17.51 27.02
C ASP A 154 3.86 -18.59 25.95
N ARG A 155 5.09 -18.92 25.63
CA ARG A 155 5.40 -19.99 24.68
C ARG A 155 4.88 -21.36 25.12
N SER A 156 4.71 -21.58 26.42
CA SER A 156 4.26 -22.86 26.96
C SER A 156 2.84 -23.21 26.53
N ARG A 157 1.98 -22.20 26.45
CA ARG A 157 0.58 -22.30 26.00
C ARG A 157 0.46 -22.77 24.55
N PHE A 158 1.47 -22.48 23.72
CA PHE A 158 1.45 -22.75 22.28
C PHE A 158 2.31 -23.95 21.85
N ARG A 159 2.86 -24.75 22.79
CA ARG A 159 3.69 -25.93 22.47
C ARG A 159 3.00 -26.96 21.58
N GLY A 160 1.69 -27.21 21.78
CA GLY A 160 0.93 -28.12 20.92
C GLY A 160 0.81 -27.63 19.49
N LEU A 161 0.65 -26.30 19.36
CA LEU A 161 0.58 -25.64 18.06
C LEU A 161 1.93 -25.67 17.33
N THR A 162 3.04 -25.44 18.05
CA THR A 162 4.40 -25.56 17.47
C THR A 162 4.61 -26.95 16.84
N ARG A 163 4.27 -28.01 17.56
CA ARG A 163 4.35 -29.39 17.03
C ARG A 163 3.45 -29.61 15.81
N SER A 164 2.26 -29.02 15.80
CA SER A 164 1.35 -29.08 14.64
C SER A 164 1.93 -28.36 13.42
N ILE A 165 2.63 -27.23 13.61
CA ILE A 165 3.32 -26.51 12.55
C ILE A 165 4.51 -27.31 12.00
N GLU A 166 5.32 -27.87 12.90
CA GLU A 166 6.50 -28.70 12.54
C GLU A 166 6.11 -29.97 11.77
N GLY A 167 4.92 -30.52 12.05
CA GLY A 167 4.41 -31.73 11.36
C GLY A 167 3.56 -31.44 10.12
N GLU A 168 3.34 -30.16 9.75
CA GLU A 168 2.47 -29.83 8.62
C GLU A 168 3.21 -29.97 7.28
N GLU A 169 2.65 -30.79 6.38
CA GLU A 169 3.16 -30.91 5.02
C GLU A 169 2.69 -29.75 4.13
N PHE A 170 3.60 -29.18 3.35
CA PHE A 170 3.26 -28.14 2.39
C PHE A 170 2.45 -28.71 1.21
N LYS A 171 1.13 -28.50 1.24
CA LYS A 171 0.20 -28.96 0.18
C LYS A 171 -0.20 -27.84 -0.78
N SER A 172 -0.36 -26.63 -0.28
CA SER A 172 -0.83 -25.49 -1.05
C SER A 172 -0.43 -24.18 -0.37
N ARG A 173 0.08 -23.21 -1.14
CA ARG A 173 0.48 -21.90 -0.61
C ARG A 173 -0.68 -21.15 0.05
N ILE A 174 -1.91 -21.29 -0.46
CA ILE A 174 -3.08 -20.53 0.01
C ILE A 174 -3.59 -21.09 1.35
N ARG A 175 -3.48 -22.40 1.58
CA ARG A 175 -4.04 -23.09 2.76
C ARG A 175 -2.98 -23.51 3.77
N TYR A 176 -1.70 -23.23 3.48
CA TYR A 176 -0.62 -23.58 4.38
C TYR A 176 -0.78 -22.88 5.72
N LEU A 177 -0.77 -23.63 6.80
CA LEU A 177 -0.93 -23.17 8.19
C LEU A 177 -2.25 -22.45 8.51
N SER A 178 -3.29 -22.52 7.65
CA SER A 178 -4.56 -21.85 7.91
C SER A 178 -5.26 -22.36 9.18
N SER A 179 -5.25 -23.68 9.43
CA SER A 179 -5.84 -24.27 10.63
C SER A 179 -5.11 -23.87 11.91
N GLN A 180 -3.80 -23.75 11.86
CA GLN A 180 -2.98 -23.29 12.97
C GLN A 180 -3.23 -21.79 13.25
N GLN A 181 -3.35 -20.97 12.21
CA GLN A 181 -3.70 -19.57 12.32
C GLN A 181 -5.09 -19.38 12.94
N ASP A 182 -6.07 -20.16 12.52
CA ASP A 182 -7.43 -20.13 13.07
C ASP A 182 -7.42 -20.55 14.55
N SER A 183 -6.65 -21.58 14.90
CA SER A 183 -6.49 -22.04 16.30
C SER A 183 -5.90 -20.95 17.19
N ILE A 184 -4.86 -20.24 16.73
CA ILE A 184 -4.27 -19.09 17.45
C ILE A 184 -5.32 -18.01 17.64
N SER A 185 -5.99 -17.65 16.55
CA SER A 185 -6.99 -16.57 16.54
C SER A 185 -8.14 -16.86 17.51
N ASN A 186 -8.67 -18.09 17.48
CA ASN A 186 -9.73 -18.53 18.40
C ASN A 186 -9.27 -18.50 19.85
N THR A 187 -8.05 -18.98 20.12
CA THR A 187 -7.51 -19.04 21.48
C THR A 187 -7.29 -17.65 22.08
N LEU A 188 -6.83 -16.70 21.27
CA LEU A 188 -6.47 -15.36 21.74
C LEU A 188 -7.63 -14.37 21.73
N PHE A 189 -8.45 -14.42 20.69
CA PHE A 189 -9.39 -13.33 20.41
C PHE A 189 -10.86 -13.72 20.55
N ASN A 190 -11.27 -14.96 20.24
CA ASN A 190 -12.68 -15.35 20.28
C ASN A 190 -13.11 -15.77 21.70
N ARG A 191 -13.07 -14.84 22.64
CA ARG A 191 -13.19 -15.10 24.09
C ARG A 191 -14.48 -14.56 24.72
N LEU A 192 -15.35 -13.90 23.96
CA LEU A 192 -16.57 -13.26 24.51
C LEU A 192 -17.70 -14.25 24.81
N GLY A 193 -17.68 -15.47 24.24
CA GLY A 193 -18.68 -16.51 24.52
C GLY A 193 -20.11 -16.14 24.10
N ARG A 194 -20.30 -15.16 23.21
CA ARG A 194 -21.64 -14.70 22.77
C ARG A 194 -22.35 -15.72 21.89
N ASN A 195 -21.59 -16.53 21.15
CA ASN A 195 -22.09 -17.65 20.36
C ASN A 195 -21.32 -18.92 20.72
N GLU A 196 -21.86 -19.68 21.68
CA GLU A 196 -21.25 -20.92 22.17
C GLU A 196 -21.26 -22.04 21.11
N LYS A 197 -22.24 -22.04 20.20
CA LYS A 197 -22.35 -23.05 19.13
C LYS A 197 -21.28 -22.89 18.05
N ARG A 198 -20.73 -21.69 17.91
CA ARG A 198 -19.66 -21.36 16.94
C ARG A 198 -18.61 -20.50 17.62
N PRO A 199 -17.65 -21.10 18.34
CA PRO A 199 -16.60 -20.35 19.06
C PRO A 199 -15.79 -19.43 18.13
N SER A 200 -15.58 -19.82 16.88
CA SER A 200 -14.86 -19.03 15.85
C SER A 200 -15.67 -17.88 15.24
N ASP A 201 -16.93 -17.70 15.66
CA ASP A 201 -17.76 -16.62 15.14
C ASP A 201 -17.19 -15.25 15.54
N ALA A 202 -17.22 -14.30 14.61
CA ALA A 202 -16.73 -12.93 14.79
C ALA A 202 -17.40 -12.18 15.96
N VAL A 203 -18.62 -12.57 16.37
CA VAL A 203 -19.30 -11.99 17.56
C VAL A 203 -18.58 -12.32 18.87
N ASN A 204 -17.76 -13.37 18.87
CA ASN A 204 -16.95 -13.77 20.02
C ASN A 204 -15.62 -13.03 20.11
N ASP A 205 -15.24 -12.29 19.08
CA ASP A 205 -13.97 -11.62 19.00
C ASP A 205 -13.92 -10.40 19.94
N ILE A 206 -12.95 -10.37 20.84
CA ILE A 206 -12.73 -9.26 21.77
C ILE A 206 -12.41 -7.94 21.02
N PHE A 207 -11.81 -8.02 19.82
CA PHE A 207 -11.57 -6.86 18.97
C PHE A 207 -12.86 -6.24 18.42
N ALA A 208 -14.02 -6.90 18.54
CA ALA A 208 -15.30 -6.30 18.18
C ALA A 208 -15.59 -5.03 18.99
N GLY A 209 -15.08 -4.94 20.23
CA GLY A 209 -15.21 -3.77 21.09
C GLY A 209 -14.30 -2.60 20.70
N MET A 210 -13.25 -2.85 19.89
CA MET A 210 -12.32 -1.80 19.44
C MET A 210 -12.76 -1.24 18.09
N ARG A 211 -13.00 0.06 18.02
CA ARG A 211 -13.31 0.79 16.79
C ARG A 211 -12.19 1.76 16.50
N ILE A 212 -11.63 1.69 15.29
CA ILE A 212 -10.58 2.61 14.82
C ILE A 212 -11.11 3.31 13.58
N SER A 213 -11.11 4.64 13.59
CA SER A 213 -11.48 5.44 12.41
C SER A 213 -10.42 5.29 11.32
N ASP A 214 -10.78 5.65 10.10
CA ASP A 214 -9.76 5.96 9.10
C ASP A 214 -8.91 7.13 9.60
N SER A 215 -7.67 7.24 9.10
CA SER A 215 -6.82 8.37 9.48
C SER A 215 -7.37 9.68 8.96
N ALA A 216 -6.95 10.77 9.57
CA ALA A 216 -7.09 12.08 8.94
C ALA A 216 -6.42 12.07 7.56
N PRO A 217 -6.98 12.80 6.55
CA PRO A 217 -6.36 12.95 5.24
C PRO A 217 -4.94 13.50 5.34
N LEU A 218 -4.04 12.94 4.53
CA LEU A 218 -2.63 13.32 4.45
C LEU A 218 -2.38 14.11 3.16
N SER A 219 -1.23 14.78 3.09
CA SER A 219 -0.81 15.45 1.87
C SER A 219 -0.17 14.46 0.89
N THR A 220 -0.40 14.65 -0.42
CA THR A 220 0.38 13.95 -1.45
C THR A 220 1.87 14.26 -1.37
N ASN A 221 2.26 15.38 -0.76
CA ASN A 221 3.65 15.71 -0.46
C ASN A 221 4.30 14.78 0.59
N ASP A 222 3.49 14.00 1.31
CA ASP A 222 3.96 12.97 2.24
C ASP A 222 4.26 11.65 1.56
N LEU A 223 3.96 11.53 0.25
CA LEU A 223 4.28 10.37 -0.56
C LEU A 223 5.65 10.47 -1.20
N VAL A 224 6.31 9.33 -1.31
CA VAL A 224 7.58 9.11 -2.03
C VAL A 224 7.46 7.84 -2.86
N LEU A 225 8.25 7.76 -3.92
CA LEU A 225 8.37 6.55 -4.73
C LEU A 225 9.47 5.65 -4.16
N CYS A 226 9.11 4.42 -3.80
CA CYS A 226 10.04 3.41 -3.31
C CYS A 226 10.04 2.19 -4.23
N GLN A 227 11.22 1.57 -4.36
CA GLN A 227 11.35 0.26 -5.01
C GLN A 227 11.20 -0.86 -3.97
N LYS A 228 10.52 -1.95 -4.35
CA LYS A 228 10.47 -3.14 -3.50
C LYS A 228 11.82 -3.86 -3.58
N ILE A 229 12.37 -4.16 -2.40
CA ILE A 229 13.56 -4.97 -2.24
C ILE A 229 13.16 -6.21 -1.44
N ASP A 230 13.47 -7.38 -1.96
CA ASP A 230 13.36 -8.64 -1.21
C ASP A 230 14.75 -8.96 -0.64
N ILE A 231 14.78 -9.38 0.62
CA ILE A 231 15.99 -9.83 1.30
C ILE A 231 15.84 -11.34 1.48
N ASP A 232 16.81 -12.11 1.01
CA ASP A 232 16.82 -13.54 1.17
C ASP A 232 17.32 -14.00 2.56
N VAL A 233 17.38 -15.30 2.76
CA VAL A 233 17.83 -15.89 4.05
C VAL A 233 19.29 -15.65 4.35
N ASP A 234 20.10 -15.38 3.33
CA ASP A 234 21.53 -15.11 3.43
C ASP A 234 21.81 -13.61 3.61
N GLY A 235 20.75 -12.78 3.56
CA GLY A 235 20.80 -11.32 3.74
C GLY A 235 21.11 -10.57 2.45
N GLU A 236 21.08 -11.22 1.29
CA GLU A 236 21.27 -10.55 0.00
C GLU A 236 20.02 -9.79 -0.43
N GLU A 237 20.22 -8.56 -0.94
CA GLU A 237 19.14 -7.67 -1.40
C GLU A 237 18.86 -7.86 -2.87
N HIS A 238 17.61 -8.17 -3.21
CA HIS A 238 17.11 -8.31 -4.57
C HIS A 238 16.09 -7.23 -4.89
N ALA A 239 16.49 -6.22 -5.67
CA ALA A 239 15.59 -5.18 -6.13
C ALA A 239 14.60 -5.74 -7.16
N LEU A 240 13.32 -5.71 -6.83
CA LEU A 240 12.26 -6.12 -7.75
C LEU A 240 11.79 -4.96 -8.64
N PRO A 241 11.32 -5.25 -9.88
CA PRO A 241 10.75 -4.22 -10.76
C PRO A 241 9.35 -3.79 -10.32
N ILE A 242 9.17 -3.59 -9.02
CA ILE A 242 7.91 -3.18 -8.39
C ILE A 242 8.15 -1.86 -7.68
N ARG A 243 7.43 -0.83 -8.09
CA ARG A 243 7.47 0.50 -7.49
C ARG A 243 6.19 0.77 -6.72
N ARG A 244 6.28 1.51 -5.63
CA ARG A 244 5.15 1.80 -4.73
C ARG A 244 5.16 3.25 -4.30
N GLU A 245 3.98 3.85 -4.23
CA GLU A 245 3.80 5.08 -3.48
C GLU A 245 3.82 4.75 -1.98
N CYS A 246 4.75 5.30 -1.24
CA CYS A 246 4.88 5.07 0.20
C CYS A 246 4.81 6.38 0.96
N LEU A 247 4.28 6.36 2.18
CA LEU A 247 4.46 7.47 3.11
C LEU A 247 5.94 7.56 3.50
N LYS A 248 6.48 8.77 3.48
CA LYS A 248 7.87 9.06 3.84
C LYS A 248 8.08 9.01 5.36
N PRO A 249 9.27 8.65 5.85
CA PRO A 249 9.62 8.79 7.26
C PRO A 249 9.39 10.21 7.78
N GLY A 250 8.93 10.32 9.03
CA GLY A 250 8.57 11.56 9.69
C GLY A 250 7.12 12.00 9.48
N THR A 251 6.36 11.35 8.59
CA THR A 251 4.92 11.64 8.43
C THR A 251 4.17 11.28 9.72
N LYS A 252 3.35 12.20 10.20
CA LYS A 252 2.47 11.98 11.37
C LYS A 252 1.05 11.67 10.91
N ILE A 253 0.49 10.58 11.43
CA ILE A 253 -0.82 10.05 11.06
C ILE A 253 -1.71 10.04 12.29
N GLN A 254 -2.89 10.62 12.18
CA GLN A 254 -3.84 10.73 13.31
C GLN A 254 -5.06 9.85 13.09
N PHE A 255 -5.45 9.13 14.15
CA PHE A 255 -6.65 8.29 14.20
C PHE A 255 -7.46 8.62 15.46
N SER A 256 -8.74 8.27 15.41
CA SER A 256 -9.58 8.14 16.61
C SER A 256 -9.81 6.67 16.90
N MET A 257 -9.76 6.29 18.18
CA MET A 257 -10.01 4.92 18.63
C MET A 257 -10.99 4.94 19.79
N GLU A 258 -11.98 4.05 19.75
CA GLU A 258 -12.94 3.79 20.81
C GLU A 258 -12.75 2.36 21.32
N ILE A 259 -12.79 2.20 22.65
CA ILE A 259 -12.73 0.91 23.32
C ILE A 259 -13.82 0.85 24.40
#